data_02a5ebd3d23a62c4b897b9a218f48595
#
_entry.id   02a5ebd3d23a62c4b897b9a218f48595
#
_cell.length_a   1.000
_cell.length_b   1.000
_cell.length_c   1.000
_cell.angle_alpha   90.00
_cell.angle_beta   90.00
_cell.angle_gamma   90.00
#
_symmetry.space_group_name_H-M   'P 1'
#
loop_
_entity.id
_entity.type
_entity.pdbx_description
1 polymer ?
#
loop_
_entity_poly.entity_id
_entity_poly.type
_entity_poly.pdbx_seq_one_letter_code
_entity_poly.pdbx_strand_id
1 'polypeptide(L)'
;MKLIYLMAILATSMLVTGTASATMLQIEPILLELNAPATSGTLTLRNDEDIDVSVQTRVFHWVQIDGHEKLDPTTDVVASPPIVTLAPGADYTIRIVRTANTVVHGEESYRLWVDQLPASQRQSQSGVNILIRQSIPVFFRARELTRASVSWTLRLEAGQLLIAVANAGDERLRIASLQLRDGAGTTASFGNGLVGYVLGRSSMTFIISNPPRGFGAGGDVSIAADSNYGPVHATAPLQIVP
;
A
#
# COMPACT_ATOMS: atom_id res chain seq x y z
N MET A 1 32.17 -11.45 -51.31
CA MET A 1 30.74 -11.06 -51.45
C MET A 1 29.85 -11.75 -50.43
N LYS A 2 29.93 -13.02 -50.10
CA LYS A 2 29.07 -13.72 -49.11
C LYS A 2 29.20 -13.20 -47.67
N LEU A 3 30.37 -12.72 -47.23
CA LEU A 3 30.60 -12.21 -45.88
C LEU A 3 29.96 -10.84 -45.63
N ILE A 4 29.82 -10.00 -46.65
CA ILE A 4 29.19 -8.66 -46.57
C ILE A 4 27.71 -8.76 -46.39
N TYR A 5 27.05 -9.78 -47.01
CA TYR A 5 25.63 -10.02 -46.85
C TYR A 5 25.27 -10.56 -45.46
N LEU A 6 26.19 -11.34 -44.85
CA LEU A 6 25.97 -11.85 -43.48
C LEU A 6 26.02 -10.74 -42.42
N MET A 7 26.93 -9.77 -42.58
CA MET A 7 26.99 -8.58 -41.70
C MET A 7 25.80 -7.62 -41.87
N ALA A 8 25.24 -7.50 -43.08
CA ALA A 8 24.04 -6.68 -43.33
C ALA A 8 22.77 -7.27 -42.70
N ILE A 9 22.62 -8.59 -42.63
CA ILE A 9 21.50 -9.26 -42.00
C ILE A 9 21.56 -9.14 -40.47
N LEU A 10 22.76 -9.17 -39.89
CA LEU A 10 22.93 -9.05 -38.42
C LEU A 10 22.68 -7.60 -37.94
N ALA A 11 22.88 -6.60 -38.77
CA ALA A 11 22.61 -5.18 -38.45
C ALA A 11 21.11 -4.82 -38.47
N THR A 12 20.29 -5.58 -39.18
CA THR A 12 18.86 -5.27 -39.35
C THR A 12 18.01 -5.85 -38.22
N SER A 13 18.51 -6.78 -37.38
CA SER A 13 17.77 -7.39 -36.28
C SER A 13 17.79 -6.58 -34.97
N MET A 14 18.48 -5.44 -34.91
CA MET A 14 18.63 -4.61 -33.69
C MET A 14 17.64 -3.45 -33.56
N LEU A 15 16.65 -3.30 -34.44
CA LEU A 15 15.79 -2.10 -34.47
C LEU A 15 14.32 -2.33 -34.12
N VAL A 16 13.98 -3.43 -33.45
CA VAL A 16 12.64 -3.59 -32.86
C VAL A 16 12.73 -3.42 -31.34
N THR A 17 13.10 -2.23 -30.90
CA THR A 17 12.81 -1.79 -29.53
C THR A 17 11.35 -1.37 -29.50
N GLY A 18 10.45 -2.33 -29.28
CA GLY A 18 9.08 -2.01 -28.92
C GLY A 18 9.12 -1.21 -27.61
N THR A 19 8.66 0.03 -27.65
CA THR A 19 8.39 0.80 -26.43
C THR A 19 7.26 0.11 -25.71
N ALA A 20 7.57 -0.61 -24.61
CA ALA A 20 6.56 -1.05 -23.67
C ALA A 20 5.95 0.22 -23.02
N SER A 21 4.82 0.68 -23.51
CA SER A 21 4.04 1.75 -22.88
C SER A 21 3.39 1.13 -21.64
N ALA A 22 3.89 1.46 -20.47
CA ALA A 22 3.21 1.13 -19.23
C ALA A 22 1.99 2.05 -19.11
N THR A 23 0.82 1.47 -19.12
CA THR A 23 -0.47 2.11 -18.89
C THR A 23 -0.44 2.82 -17.53
N MET A 24 -0.56 4.13 -17.48
CA MET A 24 -0.47 4.86 -16.21
C MET A 24 -1.61 5.84 -16.00
N LEU A 25 -2.59 5.39 -15.19
CA LEU A 25 -3.42 6.31 -14.44
C LEU A 25 -2.62 6.82 -13.24
N GLN A 26 -2.24 8.10 -13.23
CA GLN A 26 -1.58 8.73 -12.09
C GLN A 26 -2.61 9.21 -11.07
N ILE A 27 -2.29 9.11 -9.79
CA ILE A 27 -3.13 9.59 -8.69
C ILE A 27 -2.27 10.38 -7.71
N GLU A 28 -2.70 11.61 -7.41
CA GLU A 28 -2.03 12.48 -6.46
C GLU A 28 -3.04 13.20 -5.56
N PRO A 29 -2.82 13.22 -4.24
CA PRO A 29 -1.77 12.52 -3.49
C PRO A 29 -2.06 11.02 -3.33
N ILE A 30 -1.03 10.20 -3.04
CA ILE A 30 -1.16 8.76 -2.75
C ILE A 30 -1.54 8.46 -1.29
N LEU A 31 -1.74 9.49 -0.50
CA LEU A 31 -2.16 9.47 0.90
C LEU A 31 -2.92 10.76 1.18
N LEU A 32 -4.12 10.66 1.74
CA LEU A 32 -4.91 11.82 2.13
C LEU A 32 -5.05 11.88 3.66
N GLU A 33 -4.57 12.96 4.26
CA GLU A 33 -4.67 13.24 5.69
C GLU A 33 -5.44 14.55 5.90
N LEU A 34 -6.49 14.48 6.70
CA LEU A 34 -7.39 15.58 6.97
C LEU A 34 -7.48 15.81 8.49
N ASN A 35 -6.93 16.91 8.94
CA ASN A 35 -6.98 17.29 10.36
C ASN A 35 -8.25 18.08 10.65
N ALA A 36 -8.94 17.76 11.74
CA ALA A 36 -10.10 18.50 12.19
C ALA A 36 -9.78 20.02 12.31
N PRO A 37 -10.65 20.92 11.82
CA PRO A 37 -12.05 20.69 11.44
C PRO A 37 -12.29 20.32 9.97
N ALA A 38 -11.26 20.02 9.19
CA ALA A 38 -11.43 19.68 7.78
C ALA A 38 -12.25 18.39 7.63
N THR A 39 -13.30 18.46 6.82
CA THR A 39 -14.20 17.34 6.52
C THR A 39 -14.13 16.88 5.07
N SER A 40 -13.31 17.55 4.25
CA SER A 40 -13.16 17.18 2.84
C SER A 40 -11.76 17.47 2.33
N GLY A 41 -11.33 16.67 1.36
CA GLY A 41 -10.09 16.85 0.61
C GLY A 41 -10.29 16.40 -0.83
N THR A 42 -9.25 16.55 -1.63
CA THR A 42 -9.28 16.21 -3.05
C THR A 42 -8.07 15.37 -3.42
N LEU A 43 -8.23 14.57 -4.45
CA LEU A 43 -7.13 13.97 -5.18
C LEU A 43 -7.36 14.16 -6.67
N THR A 44 -6.29 14.20 -7.43
CA THR A 44 -6.30 14.36 -8.88
C THR A 44 -5.97 13.02 -9.53
N LEU A 45 -6.78 12.64 -10.50
CA LEU A 45 -6.51 11.54 -11.42
C LEU A 45 -6.01 12.15 -12.72
N ARG A 46 -4.94 11.60 -13.29
CA ARG A 46 -4.42 11.97 -14.60
C ARG A 46 -4.34 10.75 -15.49
N ASN A 47 -4.90 10.85 -16.68
CA ASN A 47 -4.81 9.83 -17.69
C ASN A 47 -3.63 10.10 -18.63
N ASP A 48 -2.55 9.35 -18.49
CA ASP A 48 -1.38 9.43 -19.39
C ASP A 48 -1.44 8.42 -20.54
N GLU A 49 -2.60 7.75 -20.75
CA GLU A 49 -2.81 6.88 -21.90
C GLU A 49 -3.29 7.67 -23.12
N ASP A 50 -3.13 7.08 -24.31
CA ASP A 50 -3.61 7.64 -25.58
C ASP A 50 -5.11 7.37 -25.86
N ILE A 51 -5.81 6.77 -24.90
CA ILE A 51 -7.22 6.40 -24.98
C ILE A 51 -7.99 6.85 -23.74
N ASP A 52 -9.31 6.90 -23.87
CA ASP A 52 -10.18 7.15 -22.72
C ASP A 52 -10.04 6.07 -21.65
N VAL A 53 -9.87 6.50 -20.38
CA VAL A 53 -9.83 5.62 -19.21
C VAL A 53 -11.04 5.92 -18.31
N SER A 54 -11.86 4.91 -18.09
CA SER A 54 -12.97 4.99 -17.13
C SER A 54 -12.54 4.41 -15.79
N VAL A 55 -12.85 5.12 -14.72
CA VAL A 55 -12.54 4.69 -13.35
C VAL A 55 -13.77 4.74 -12.48
N GLN A 56 -13.83 3.82 -11.49
CA GLN A 56 -14.79 3.83 -10.41
C GLN A 56 -14.07 4.08 -9.09
N THR A 57 -14.61 4.96 -8.26
CA THR A 57 -14.11 5.25 -6.90
C THR A 57 -15.05 4.68 -5.87
N ARG A 58 -14.49 4.01 -4.85
CA ARG A 58 -15.24 3.44 -3.72
C ARG A 58 -14.47 3.65 -2.43
N VAL A 59 -15.16 4.04 -1.37
CA VAL A 59 -14.55 4.22 -0.05
C VAL A 59 -15.00 3.09 0.87
N PHE A 60 -14.05 2.58 1.67
CA PHE A 60 -14.28 1.57 2.69
C PHE A 60 -13.76 2.06 4.03
N HIS A 61 -14.47 1.75 5.11
CA HIS A 61 -13.94 1.88 6.45
C HIS A 61 -12.86 0.82 6.66
N TRP A 62 -11.69 1.24 7.11
CA TRP A 62 -10.53 0.37 7.27
C TRP A 62 -10.26 0.12 8.74
N VAL A 63 -10.38 -1.11 9.15
CA VAL A 63 -10.15 -1.57 10.52
C VAL A 63 -9.12 -2.70 10.55
N GLN A 64 -8.56 -2.95 11.72
CA GLN A 64 -7.69 -4.08 11.98
C GLN A 64 -8.24 -4.88 13.16
N ILE A 65 -8.55 -6.14 12.92
CA ILE A 65 -9.17 -7.05 13.89
C ILE A 65 -8.35 -8.34 13.91
N ASP A 66 -7.97 -8.79 15.10
CA ASP A 66 -7.21 -10.03 15.30
C ASP A 66 -5.93 -10.11 14.45
N GLY A 67 -5.26 -8.96 14.27
CA GLY A 67 -4.02 -8.88 13.51
C GLY A 67 -4.18 -8.86 11.98
N HIS A 68 -5.41 -8.69 11.47
CA HIS A 68 -5.73 -8.66 10.05
C HIS A 68 -6.45 -7.38 9.64
N GLU A 69 -6.18 -6.94 8.41
CA GLU A 69 -6.92 -5.83 7.81
C GLU A 69 -8.32 -6.28 7.39
N LYS A 70 -9.30 -5.41 7.60
CA LYS A 70 -10.66 -5.57 7.12
C LYS A 70 -11.17 -4.27 6.53
N LEU A 71 -11.84 -4.35 5.40
CA LEU A 71 -12.47 -3.23 4.71
C LEU A 71 -13.98 -3.43 4.72
N ASP A 72 -14.67 -2.57 5.46
CA ASP A 72 -16.14 -2.60 5.57
C ASP A 72 -16.75 -1.50 4.68
N PRO A 73 -17.87 -1.77 3.96
CA PRO A 73 -18.62 -0.74 3.28
C PRO A 73 -19.01 0.39 4.25
N THR A 74 -18.94 1.64 3.79
CA THR A 74 -19.27 2.79 4.63
C THR A 74 -20.06 3.84 3.87
N THR A 75 -20.84 4.63 4.59
CA THR A 75 -21.48 5.87 4.14
C THR A 75 -20.92 7.09 4.85
N ASP A 76 -20.00 6.91 5.81
CA ASP A 76 -19.42 7.99 6.61
C ASP A 76 -18.45 8.87 5.83
N VAL A 77 -17.87 8.30 4.76
CA VAL A 77 -17.00 8.99 3.82
C VAL A 77 -17.38 8.59 2.40
N VAL A 78 -17.51 9.56 1.53
CA VAL A 78 -17.87 9.35 0.12
C VAL A 78 -16.85 9.99 -0.82
N ALA A 79 -16.68 9.38 -2.00
CA ALA A 79 -15.91 9.93 -3.12
C ALA A 79 -16.88 10.43 -4.20
N SER A 80 -16.62 11.60 -4.76
CA SER A 80 -17.47 12.21 -5.79
C SER A 80 -16.63 12.80 -6.93
N PRO A 81 -16.95 12.49 -8.18
CA PRO A 81 -17.98 11.54 -8.62
C PRO A 81 -17.54 10.07 -8.39
N PRO A 82 -18.50 9.13 -8.29
CA PRO A 82 -18.18 7.71 -8.10
C PRO A 82 -17.66 7.03 -9.37
N ILE A 83 -17.97 7.56 -10.53
CA ILE A 83 -17.48 7.09 -11.83
C ILE A 83 -17.15 8.30 -12.69
N VAL A 84 -16.01 8.23 -13.39
CA VAL A 84 -15.58 9.25 -14.35
C VAL A 84 -14.81 8.59 -15.49
N THR A 85 -14.94 9.18 -16.69
CA THR A 85 -14.12 8.84 -17.87
C THR A 85 -13.19 10.02 -18.16
N LEU A 86 -11.89 9.72 -18.19
CA LEU A 86 -10.83 10.68 -18.48
C LEU A 86 -10.38 10.51 -19.94
N ALA A 87 -10.43 11.58 -20.71
CA ALA A 87 -9.84 11.63 -22.04
C ALA A 87 -8.29 11.53 -21.94
N PRO A 88 -7.59 11.20 -23.05
CA PRO A 88 -6.14 11.23 -23.12
C PRO A 88 -5.55 12.55 -22.61
N GLY A 89 -4.56 12.45 -21.73
CA GLY A 89 -3.87 13.60 -21.12
C GLY A 89 -4.71 14.45 -20.14
N ALA A 90 -5.95 14.06 -19.86
CA ALA A 90 -6.84 14.85 -19.00
C ALA A 90 -6.57 14.62 -17.51
N ASP A 91 -6.72 15.69 -16.74
CA ASP A 91 -6.77 15.68 -15.28
C ASP A 91 -8.22 15.72 -14.80
N TYR A 92 -8.50 14.99 -13.72
CA TYR A 92 -9.82 15.02 -13.09
C TYR A 92 -9.70 15.03 -11.56
N THR A 93 -10.45 15.90 -10.89
CA THR A 93 -10.43 16.02 -9.43
C THR A 93 -11.56 15.19 -8.81
N ILE A 94 -11.20 14.25 -7.95
CA ILE A 94 -12.12 13.51 -7.08
C ILE A 94 -12.15 14.19 -5.72
N ARG A 95 -13.34 14.49 -5.23
CA ARG A 95 -13.54 15.04 -3.90
C ARG A 95 -13.90 13.93 -2.93
N ILE A 96 -13.19 13.87 -1.82
CA ILE A 96 -13.46 12.98 -0.69
C ILE A 96 -14.12 13.80 0.40
N VAL A 97 -15.29 13.35 0.89
CA VAL A 97 -16.09 14.09 1.87
C VAL A 97 -16.48 13.16 3.00
N ARG A 98 -16.18 13.58 4.23
CA ARG A 98 -16.72 12.94 5.44
C ARG A 98 -18.14 13.48 5.67
N THR A 99 -19.10 12.58 5.60
CA THR A 99 -20.55 12.85 5.74
C THR A 99 -21.08 12.57 7.15
N ALA A 100 -20.29 11.84 7.96
CA ALA A 100 -20.65 11.57 9.36
C ALA A 100 -20.76 12.89 10.15
N ASN A 101 -21.86 13.02 10.91
CA ASN A 101 -22.13 14.22 11.73
C ASN A 101 -21.46 14.19 13.11
N THR A 102 -20.75 13.10 13.42
CA THR A 102 -20.02 12.94 14.69
C THR A 102 -18.68 13.66 14.65
N VAL A 103 -18.19 14.08 15.80
CA VAL A 103 -16.82 14.58 15.94
C VAL A 103 -15.84 13.44 15.69
N VAL A 104 -14.73 13.74 15.02
CA VAL A 104 -13.65 12.77 14.85
C VAL A 104 -13.00 12.51 16.21
N HIS A 105 -13.01 11.27 16.65
CA HIS A 105 -12.32 10.79 17.84
C HIS A 105 -11.12 9.93 17.44
N GLY A 106 -9.92 10.29 17.88
CA GLY A 106 -8.73 9.58 17.45
C GLY A 106 -8.42 9.80 15.98
N GLU A 107 -8.06 8.75 15.28
CA GLU A 107 -7.83 8.74 13.83
C GLU A 107 -8.80 7.76 13.18
N GLU A 108 -9.70 8.25 12.33
CA GLU A 108 -10.57 7.43 11.52
C GLU A 108 -9.84 7.04 10.24
N SER A 109 -9.85 5.77 9.91
CA SER A 109 -9.09 5.19 8.81
C SER A 109 -9.99 4.66 7.71
N TYR A 110 -9.71 5.01 6.47
CA TYR A 110 -10.46 4.58 5.29
C TYR A 110 -9.51 4.17 4.17
N ARG A 111 -10.02 3.37 3.23
CA ARG A 111 -9.36 3.05 1.96
C ARG A 111 -10.23 3.54 0.82
N LEU A 112 -9.68 4.41 -0.01
CA LEU A 112 -10.27 4.75 -1.30
C LEU A 112 -9.72 3.80 -2.35
N TRP A 113 -10.59 3.00 -2.96
CA TRP A 113 -10.26 2.24 -4.15
C TRP A 113 -10.56 3.07 -5.39
N VAL A 114 -9.59 3.12 -6.29
CA VAL A 114 -9.73 3.65 -7.64
C VAL A 114 -9.54 2.48 -8.59
N ASP A 115 -10.64 2.01 -9.16
CA ASP A 115 -10.70 0.85 -10.03
C ASP A 115 -10.77 1.31 -11.47
N GLN A 116 -9.81 0.90 -12.30
CA GLN A 116 -9.93 1.06 -13.74
C GLN A 116 -10.99 0.11 -14.28
N LEU A 117 -11.89 0.63 -15.12
CA LEU A 117 -12.97 -0.14 -15.73
C LEU A 117 -12.55 -0.67 -17.11
N PRO A 118 -13.07 -1.84 -17.54
CA PRO A 118 -12.82 -2.35 -18.88
C PRO A 118 -13.28 -1.36 -19.95
N ALA A 119 -12.45 -1.11 -20.97
CA ALA A 119 -12.88 -0.35 -22.13
C ALA A 119 -13.86 -1.18 -22.98
N SER A 120 -15.04 -0.62 -23.25
CA SER A 120 -16.11 -1.31 -24.01
C SER A 120 -15.69 -1.76 -25.42
N GLN A 121 -14.69 -1.10 -26.01
CA GLN A 121 -14.21 -1.41 -27.37
C GLN A 121 -13.11 -2.50 -27.41
N ARG A 122 -12.49 -2.86 -26.29
CA ARG A 122 -11.39 -3.87 -26.27
C ARG A 122 -11.86 -5.32 -26.16
N GLN A 123 -13.16 -5.57 -26.01
CA GLN A 123 -13.71 -6.93 -25.88
C GLN A 123 -13.54 -7.79 -27.15
N SER A 124 -13.19 -7.21 -28.29
CA SER A 124 -13.06 -7.89 -29.58
C SER A 124 -11.60 -8.17 -30.01
N GLN A 125 -10.59 -7.77 -29.23
CA GLN A 125 -9.19 -8.05 -29.56
C GLN A 125 -8.65 -9.21 -28.72
N SER A 126 -8.03 -10.20 -29.38
CA SER A 126 -7.28 -11.28 -28.71
C SER A 126 -6.09 -10.67 -27.95
N GLY A 127 -6.16 -10.63 -26.62
CA GLY A 127 -5.10 -10.07 -25.79
C GLY A 127 -5.43 -10.18 -24.29
N VAL A 128 -4.42 -9.98 -23.44
CA VAL A 128 -4.57 -9.87 -21.99
C VAL A 128 -4.86 -8.42 -21.63
N ASN A 129 -6.01 -8.17 -21.00
CA ASN A 129 -6.32 -6.85 -20.42
C ASN A 129 -5.97 -6.86 -18.94
N ILE A 130 -5.06 -5.98 -18.54
CA ILE A 130 -4.69 -5.79 -17.13
C ILE A 130 -5.48 -4.57 -16.65
N LEU A 131 -6.32 -4.77 -15.63
CA LEU A 131 -7.04 -3.70 -14.94
C LEU A 131 -6.36 -3.45 -13.60
N ILE A 132 -6.10 -2.19 -13.31
CA ILE A 132 -5.39 -1.77 -12.11
C ILE A 132 -6.40 -1.25 -11.08
N ARG A 133 -6.25 -1.73 -9.84
CA ARG A 133 -6.86 -1.12 -8.65
C ARG A 133 -5.77 -0.44 -7.85
N GLN A 134 -5.95 0.84 -7.59
CA GLN A 134 -5.14 1.57 -6.63
C GLN A 134 -5.90 1.73 -5.32
N SER A 135 -5.22 1.52 -4.18
CA SER A 135 -5.79 1.63 -2.84
C SER A 135 -5.10 2.74 -2.07
N ILE A 136 -5.79 3.87 -1.93
CA ILE A 136 -5.27 5.08 -1.33
C ILE A 136 -5.74 5.16 0.12
N PRO A 137 -4.86 5.26 1.12
CA PRO A 137 -5.25 5.49 2.50
C PRO A 137 -5.79 6.92 2.67
N VAL A 138 -6.89 7.03 3.43
CA VAL A 138 -7.53 8.30 3.79
C VAL A 138 -7.72 8.31 5.29
N PHE A 139 -7.25 9.38 5.95
CA PHE A 139 -7.33 9.52 7.40
C PHE A 139 -7.98 10.84 7.78
N PHE A 140 -8.96 10.77 8.67
CA PHE A 140 -9.50 11.95 9.37
C PHE A 140 -9.00 11.93 10.80
N ARG A 141 -8.39 13.02 11.24
CA ARG A 141 -7.63 13.11 12.49
C ARG A 141 -8.25 14.14 13.42
N ALA A 142 -8.47 13.77 14.67
CA ALA A 142 -8.82 14.71 15.72
C ALA A 142 -7.70 15.74 15.94
N ARG A 143 -8.01 16.87 16.59
CA ARG A 143 -7.00 17.91 16.88
C ARG A 143 -5.93 17.44 17.85
N GLU A 144 -6.35 16.64 18.80
CA GLU A 144 -5.48 16.08 19.85
C GLU A 144 -5.47 14.56 19.70
N LEU A 145 -4.28 14.01 19.51
CA LEU A 145 -4.05 12.59 19.32
C LEU A 145 -2.83 12.16 20.13
N THR A 146 -2.92 11.01 20.77
CA THR A 146 -1.73 10.36 21.31
C THR A 146 -0.98 9.67 20.16
N ARG A 147 0.34 9.91 20.11
CA ARG A 147 1.20 9.24 19.11
C ARG A 147 1.10 7.72 19.23
N ALA A 148 1.43 7.04 18.14
CA ALA A 148 1.56 5.59 18.16
C ALA A 148 2.49 5.14 19.29
N SER A 149 2.03 4.19 20.08
CA SER A 149 2.77 3.54 21.18
C SER A 149 2.70 2.04 20.94
N VAL A 150 3.78 1.48 20.40
CA VAL A 150 3.75 0.10 19.90
C VAL A 150 4.53 -0.87 20.75
N SER A 151 4.02 -2.09 20.86
CA SER A 151 4.69 -3.26 21.38
C SER A 151 4.82 -4.33 20.31
N TRP A 152 5.91 -5.10 20.36
CA TRP A 152 6.28 -6.09 19.37
C TRP A 152 6.28 -7.48 20.00
N THR A 153 5.67 -8.45 19.34
CA THR A 153 5.70 -9.87 19.72
C THR A 153 6.14 -10.67 18.51
N LEU A 154 7.15 -11.52 18.68
CA LEU A 154 7.74 -12.32 17.63
C LEU A 154 7.52 -13.80 17.90
N ARG A 155 7.02 -14.52 16.89
CA ARG A 155 6.81 -15.96 16.97
C ARG A 155 7.35 -16.63 15.72
N LEU A 156 8.09 -17.70 15.90
CA LEU A 156 8.46 -18.61 14.82
C LEU A 156 7.58 -19.85 14.96
N GLU A 157 6.66 -20.05 14.04
CA GLU A 157 5.64 -21.09 14.09
C GLU A 157 5.46 -21.69 12.69
N ALA A 158 5.46 -23.02 12.60
CA ALA A 158 5.32 -23.75 11.33
C ALA A 158 6.24 -23.24 10.21
N GLY A 159 7.46 -22.82 10.53
CA GLY A 159 8.43 -22.29 9.57
C GLY A 159 8.17 -20.86 9.09
N GLN A 160 7.21 -20.18 9.67
CA GLN A 160 6.90 -18.76 9.40
C GLN A 160 7.31 -17.88 10.59
N LEU A 161 7.82 -16.69 10.29
CA LEU A 161 8.08 -15.68 11.30
C LEU A 161 6.90 -14.70 11.34
N LEU A 162 6.15 -14.73 12.45
CA LEU A 162 5.01 -13.86 12.71
C LEU A 162 5.48 -12.68 13.57
N ILE A 163 5.20 -11.48 13.11
CA ILE A 163 5.54 -10.23 13.76
C ILE A 163 4.23 -9.52 14.11
N ALA A 164 3.76 -9.70 15.34
CA ALA A 164 2.57 -9.01 15.84
C ALA A 164 2.98 -7.68 16.45
N VAL A 165 2.32 -6.61 16.02
CA VAL A 165 2.54 -5.23 16.46
C VAL A 165 1.23 -4.69 16.99
N ALA A 166 1.17 -4.37 18.28
CA ALA A 166 0.00 -3.75 18.91
C ALA A 166 0.28 -2.26 19.15
N ASN A 167 -0.66 -1.40 18.80
CA ASN A 167 -0.57 0.06 18.95
C ASN A 167 -1.58 0.54 19.99
N ALA A 168 -1.10 1.04 21.11
CA ALA A 168 -1.93 1.60 22.18
C ALA A 168 -2.18 3.11 22.02
N GLY A 169 -1.59 3.79 21.03
CA GLY A 169 -1.84 5.19 20.69
C GLY A 169 -3.06 5.37 19.80
N ASP A 170 -3.44 6.63 19.56
CA ASP A 170 -4.57 6.98 18.70
C ASP A 170 -4.16 7.10 17.24
N GLU A 171 -2.92 7.51 16.98
CA GLU A 171 -2.38 7.64 15.62
C GLU A 171 -1.85 6.29 15.13
N ARG A 172 -1.99 6.04 13.83
CA ARG A 172 -1.37 4.90 13.17
C ARG A 172 0.15 4.96 13.17
N LEU A 173 0.79 3.80 13.13
CA LEU A 173 2.20 3.65 12.77
C LEU A 173 2.29 3.14 11.33
N ARG A 174 2.95 3.87 10.43
CA ARG A 174 3.38 3.36 9.14
C ARG A 174 4.72 2.65 9.32
N ILE A 175 4.85 1.44 8.81
CA ILE A 175 6.07 0.65 8.88
C ILE A 175 6.61 0.45 7.46
N ALA A 176 7.88 0.79 7.25
CA ALA A 176 8.60 0.55 6.02
C ALA A 176 9.99 -0.04 6.32
N SER A 177 10.58 -0.72 5.34
CA SER A 177 11.95 -1.26 5.41
C SER A 177 12.22 -2.10 6.66
N LEU A 178 11.22 -2.89 7.11
CA LEU A 178 11.30 -3.66 8.35
C LEU A 178 12.36 -4.77 8.25
N GLN A 179 13.29 -4.74 9.19
CA GLN A 179 14.37 -5.72 9.34
C GLN A 179 14.41 -6.25 10.77
N LEU A 180 14.64 -7.55 10.89
CA LEU A 180 14.78 -8.26 12.15
C LEU A 180 16.11 -8.98 12.16
N ARG A 181 16.92 -8.77 13.21
CA ARG A 181 18.22 -9.40 13.35
C ARG A 181 18.29 -10.15 14.68
N ASP A 182 18.56 -11.45 14.63
CA ASP A 182 18.73 -12.26 15.83
C ASP A 182 20.11 -12.07 16.49
N GLY A 183 20.29 -12.62 17.68
CA GLY A 183 21.55 -12.54 18.43
C GLY A 183 22.73 -13.26 17.75
N ALA A 184 22.48 -14.16 16.81
CA ALA A 184 23.50 -14.81 15.99
C ALA A 184 23.89 -13.97 14.76
N GLY A 185 23.17 -12.85 14.50
CA GLY A 185 23.42 -11.94 13.39
C GLY A 185 22.66 -12.28 12.10
N THR A 186 21.81 -13.31 12.12
CA THR A 186 20.97 -13.66 10.98
C THR A 186 19.88 -12.59 10.82
N THR A 187 19.64 -12.12 9.58
CA THR A 187 18.68 -11.04 9.30
C THR A 187 17.53 -11.54 8.45
N ALA A 188 16.30 -11.35 8.92
CA ALA A 188 15.07 -11.49 8.16
C ALA A 188 14.52 -10.11 7.80
N SER A 189 14.00 -9.91 6.57
CA SER A 189 13.60 -8.60 6.07
C SER A 189 12.40 -8.71 5.14
N PHE A 190 11.54 -7.67 5.14
CA PHE A 190 10.50 -7.46 4.13
C PHE A 190 11.04 -6.77 2.85
N GLY A 191 12.35 -6.48 2.79
CA GLY A 191 12.93 -5.67 1.74
C GLY A 191 12.73 -4.17 1.98
N ASN A 192 12.99 -3.36 0.95
CA ASN A 192 12.82 -1.92 1.00
C ASN A 192 11.38 -1.55 0.63
N GLY A 193 10.83 -0.52 1.27
CA GLY A 193 9.52 0.03 0.98
C GLY A 193 8.48 -0.20 2.06
N LEU A 194 7.22 0.08 1.74
CA LEU A 194 6.10 -0.03 2.67
C LEU A 194 5.80 -1.48 3.01
N VAL A 195 5.84 -1.81 4.31
CA VAL A 195 5.39 -3.09 4.85
C VAL A 195 3.89 -3.04 5.18
N GLY A 196 3.44 -1.94 5.79
CA GLY A 196 2.04 -1.74 6.13
C GLY A 196 1.84 -0.67 7.20
N TYR A 197 0.67 -0.72 7.80
CA TYR A 197 0.24 0.18 8.86
C TYR A 197 -0.22 -0.61 10.08
N VAL A 198 -0.04 -0.04 11.27
CA VAL A 198 -0.72 -0.46 12.48
C VAL A 198 -1.59 0.70 12.91
N LEU A 199 -2.90 0.56 12.76
CA LEU A 199 -3.88 1.62 13.06
C LEU A 199 -3.89 1.94 14.55
N GLY A 200 -4.44 3.10 14.90
CA GLY A 200 -4.61 3.48 16.31
C GLY A 200 -5.51 2.49 17.05
N ARG A 201 -5.16 2.15 18.30
CA ARG A 201 -5.91 1.23 19.17
C ARG A 201 -6.14 -0.17 18.57
N SER A 202 -5.22 -0.60 17.70
CA SER A 202 -5.34 -1.86 16.94
C SER A 202 -4.07 -2.68 17.00
N SER A 203 -4.13 -3.87 16.43
CA SER A 203 -2.95 -4.71 16.21
C SER A 203 -2.91 -5.23 14.78
N MET A 204 -1.70 -5.49 14.29
CA MET A 204 -1.46 -6.07 12.96
C MET A 204 -0.39 -7.14 13.05
N THR A 205 -0.55 -8.22 12.29
CA THR A 205 0.44 -9.29 12.19
C THR A 205 1.04 -9.30 10.78
N PHE A 206 2.35 -9.14 10.71
CA PHE A 206 3.12 -9.27 9.48
C PHE A 206 3.79 -10.64 9.46
N ILE A 207 3.88 -11.26 8.29
CA ILE A 207 4.36 -12.64 8.15
C ILE A 207 5.49 -12.71 7.14
N ILE A 208 6.64 -13.26 7.56
CA ILE A 208 7.70 -13.72 6.67
C ILE A 208 7.54 -15.23 6.49
N SER A 209 7.04 -15.68 5.34
CA SER A 209 6.73 -17.08 5.10
C SER A 209 7.96 -17.99 5.04
N ASN A 210 9.12 -17.45 4.65
CA ASN A 210 10.36 -18.20 4.55
C ASN A 210 11.51 -17.40 5.17
N PRO A 211 11.60 -17.34 6.52
CA PRO A 211 12.72 -16.69 7.17
C PRO A 211 14.04 -17.43 6.83
N PRO A 212 15.19 -16.74 6.88
CA PRO A 212 16.48 -17.37 6.62
C PRO A 212 16.73 -18.57 7.56
N ARG A 213 17.41 -19.58 7.02
CA ARG A 213 17.76 -20.79 7.80
C ARG A 213 18.58 -20.40 9.03
N GLY A 214 18.20 -20.96 10.18
CA GLY A 214 18.86 -20.68 11.47
C GLY A 214 18.43 -19.38 12.14
N PHE A 215 17.48 -18.63 11.58
CA PHE A 215 16.92 -17.48 12.25
C PHE A 215 16.30 -17.88 13.59
N GLY A 216 16.64 -17.12 14.63
CA GLY A 216 16.17 -17.36 16.00
C GLY A 216 17.14 -18.17 16.88
N ALA A 217 18.31 -18.54 16.38
CA ALA A 217 19.30 -19.29 17.16
C ALA A 217 19.95 -18.46 18.28
N GLY A 218 19.74 -17.15 18.32
CA GLY A 218 20.48 -16.23 19.20
C GLY A 218 19.66 -15.50 20.27
N GLY A 219 18.44 -15.93 20.60
CA GLY A 219 17.64 -15.29 21.66
C GLY A 219 16.89 -14.06 21.19
N ASP A 220 17.09 -12.91 21.85
CA ASP A 220 16.39 -11.66 21.53
C ASP A 220 16.68 -11.17 20.11
N VAL A 221 15.64 -10.63 19.48
CA VAL A 221 15.69 -10.11 18.11
C VAL A 221 15.63 -8.59 18.13
N SER A 222 16.61 -7.96 17.50
CA SER A 222 16.61 -6.52 17.24
C SER A 222 15.71 -6.22 16.03
N ILE A 223 14.88 -5.20 16.16
CA ILE A 223 13.92 -4.73 15.17
C ILE A 223 14.34 -3.33 14.73
N ALA A 224 14.45 -3.13 13.42
CA ALA A 224 14.70 -1.82 12.81
C ALA A 224 13.70 -1.59 11.69
N ALA A 225 13.11 -0.40 11.63
CA ALA A 225 12.17 0.00 10.57
C ALA A 225 12.16 1.52 10.38
N ASP A 226 11.66 1.98 9.24
CA ASP A 226 11.30 3.38 9.01
C ASP A 226 9.82 3.59 9.32
N SER A 227 9.48 4.74 9.90
CA SER A 227 8.08 5.08 10.19
C SER A 227 7.74 6.52 9.84
N ASN A 228 6.45 6.88 9.98
CA ASN A 228 5.99 8.27 9.89
C ASN A 228 6.50 9.18 11.02
N TYR A 229 7.18 8.62 12.03
CA TYR A 229 7.80 9.37 13.14
C TYR A 229 9.33 9.31 13.10
N GLY A 230 9.91 8.77 12.03
CA GLY A 230 11.35 8.51 11.89
C GLY A 230 11.71 7.04 12.15
N PRO A 231 13.00 6.76 12.36
CA PRO A 231 13.47 5.40 12.59
C PRO A 231 12.87 4.79 13.87
N VAL A 232 12.52 3.51 13.78
CA VAL A 232 12.06 2.69 14.91
C VAL A 232 13.15 1.67 15.22
N HIS A 233 13.53 1.60 16.49
CA HIS A 233 14.42 0.58 17.04
C HIS A 233 13.75 -0.07 18.25
N ALA A 234 13.66 -1.39 18.25
CA ALA A 234 13.09 -2.16 19.34
C ALA A 234 13.84 -3.49 19.48
N THR A 235 13.62 -4.16 20.60
CA THR A 235 14.09 -5.52 20.84
C THR A 235 12.94 -6.31 21.42
N ALA A 236 12.74 -7.53 20.94
CA ALA A 236 11.71 -8.43 21.44
C ALA A 236 12.24 -9.88 21.52
N PRO A 237 11.82 -10.65 22.53
CA PRO A 237 12.11 -12.07 22.59
C PRO A 237 11.41 -12.82 21.46
N LEU A 238 12.08 -13.81 20.89
CA LEU A 238 11.48 -14.70 19.88
C LEU A 238 10.92 -15.94 20.58
N GLN A 239 9.63 -16.17 20.40
CA GLN A 239 8.97 -17.39 20.84
C GLN A 239 9.02 -18.43 19.71
N ILE A 240 9.60 -19.60 19.96
CA ILE A 240 9.60 -20.71 19.01
C ILE A 240 8.47 -21.66 19.41
N VAL A 241 7.52 -21.81 18.50
CA VAL A 241 6.36 -22.72 18.66
C VAL A 241 6.58 -23.90 17.72
N PRO A 242 6.65 -25.12 18.26
CA PRO A 242 6.92 -26.34 17.49
C PRO A 242 5.84 -26.67 16.45
#